data_ad6bd4ad768a719001f58f5bd444bf2e
#
_entry.id   ad6bd4ad768a719001f58f5bd444bf2e
#
_cell.length_a   1.000
_cell.length_b   1.000
_cell.length_c   1.000
_cell.angle_alpha   90.00
_cell.angle_beta   90.00
_cell.angle_gamma   90.00
#
_symmetry.space_group_name_H-M   'P 1'
#
loop_
_entity.id
_entity.type
_entity.pdbx_description
1 polymer ?
#
loop_
_entity_poly.entity_id
_entity_poly.type
_entity_poly.pdbx_seq_one_letter_code
_entity_poly.pdbx_strand_id
1 'polypeptide(L)'
;TPGHSSAASDVYKRQKMNGNRGLAAEMLQAMESSLDQTSADVVVCPPFSLLQSVGECFENTPVFLGAQNVHAQLSGAYTGEISAPMLNEMDVKWCIVGHSERRAQFSETDAIVRQKVGILLQNGIQPIMCVGESLEEREAGKHEEVVVEQLKNGLSGLAADDQLRCTIAYEPVWAIGTGKTATPEQANSMHLVIRNQLAELATEQFATKMRILYGGSVNADNAEELLGQSEIDGALVGGASLKTDQFPGIITAAKG
;
A
#
# COMPACT_ATOMS: atom_id res chain seq x y z
N THR A 1 -20.96 -9.34 -18.59
CA THR A 1 -19.75 -9.02 -17.82
C THR A 1 -19.67 -10.00 -16.67
N PRO A 2 -18.62 -10.83 -16.55
CA PRO A 2 -18.41 -11.60 -15.34
C PRO A 2 -18.13 -10.58 -14.22
N GLY A 3 -18.97 -10.59 -13.18
CA GLY A 3 -18.72 -9.80 -11.99
C GLY A 3 -17.36 -10.23 -11.42
N HIS A 4 -16.48 -9.26 -11.19
CA HIS A 4 -15.30 -9.48 -10.39
C HIS A 4 -15.78 -10.02 -9.05
N SER A 5 -15.23 -11.16 -8.62
CA SER A 5 -15.37 -11.61 -7.25
C SER A 5 -14.85 -10.46 -6.39
N SER A 6 -15.70 -9.82 -5.62
CA SER A 6 -15.31 -8.76 -4.70
C SER A 6 -14.33 -9.35 -3.70
N ALA A 7 -13.03 -9.19 -3.98
CA ALA A 7 -12.05 -9.32 -2.94
C ALA A 7 -12.38 -8.23 -1.90
N ALA A 8 -12.39 -8.59 -0.63
CA ALA A 8 -12.60 -7.63 0.44
C ALA A 8 -11.67 -6.44 0.25
N SER A 9 -12.21 -5.22 0.33
CA SER A 9 -11.42 -4.01 0.14
C SER A 9 -10.45 -3.84 1.32
N ASP A 10 -9.15 -3.88 1.09
CA ASP A 10 -8.15 -3.81 2.13
C ASP A 10 -7.86 -2.39 2.60
N VAL A 11 -7.49 -2.22 3.86
CA VAL A 11 -7.14 -0.91 4.42
C VAL A 11 -5.75 -0.94 5.04
N TYR A 12 -4.82 -0.24 4.40
CA TYR A 12 -3.44 -0.12 4.83
C TYR A 12 -3.19 1.27 5.43
N LYS A 13 -2.84 1.28 6.72
CA LYS A 13 -2.55 2.49 7.47
C LYS A 13 -1.06 2.83 7.41
N ARG A 14 -0.69 3.97 6.81
CA ARG A 14 0.68 4.47 6.77
C ARG A 14 0.85 5.70 7.65
N GLN A 15 1.56 5.56 8.78
CA GLN A 15 1.78 6.64 9.72
C GLN A 15 2.82 7.68 9.27
N LYS A 16 3.55 7.46 8.15
CA LYS A 16 4.70 8.26 7.71
C LYS A 16 5.69 8.46 8.90
N MET A 17 6.29 9.64 9.05
CA MET A 17 7.15 10.00 10.17
C MET A 17 6.32 10.67 11.28
N ASN A 18 5.27 9.97 11.77
CA ASN A 18 4.36 10.44 12.81
C ASN A 18 4.01 9.31 13.79
N GLY A 19 3.47 9.71 14.95
CA GLY A 19 2.98 8.78 15.95
C GLY A 19 3.87 8.71 17.19
N ASN A 20 3.32 8.09 18.22
CA ASN A 20 3.96 7.78 19.48
C ASN A 20 3.37 6.47 20.02
N ARG A 21 3.89 5.97 21.13
CA ARG A 21 3.43 4.69 21.73
C ARG A 21 1.96 4.73 22.15
N GLY A 22 1.45 5.87 22.64
CA GLY A 22 0.05 6.00 23.07
C GLY A 22 -0.93 5.92 21.91
N LEU A 23 -0.57 6.46 20.74
CA LEU A 23 -1.43 6.48 19.56
C LEU A 23 -1.84 5.07 19.09
N ALA A 24 -1.00 4.04 19.27
CA ALA A 24 -1.33 2.67 18.87
C ALA A 24 -2.54 2.13 19.66
N ALA A 25 -2.53 2.31 20.98
CA ALA A 25 -3.62 1.87 21.86
C ALA A 25 -4.92 2.66 21.61
N GLU A 26 -4.81 3.99 21.44
CA GLU A 26 -5.96 4.85 21.11
C GLU A 26 -6.60 4.44 19.78
N MET A 27 -5.78 4.15 18.76
CA MET A 27 -6.24 3.72 17.45
C MET A 27 -6.88 2.34 17.51
N LEU A 28 -6.31 1.37 18.24
CA LEU A 28 -6.89 0.04 18.39
C LEU A 28 -8.29 0.15 19.02
N GLN A 29 -8.43 0.88 20.12
CA GLN A 29 -9.72 1.13 20.78
C GLN A 29 -10.73 1.77 19.81
N ALA A 30 -10.29 2.75 19.03
CA ALA A 30 -11.17 3.41 18.06
C ALA A 30 -11.62 2.49 16.92
N MET A 31 -10.78 1.54 16.50
CA MET A 31 -11.07 0.62 15.39
C MET A 31 -11.88 -0.62 15.80
N GLU A 32 -11.97 -0.96 17.08
CA GLU A 32 -12.48 -2.24 17.58
C GLU A 32 -13.83 -2.63 16.95
N SER A 33 -14.81 -1.74 16.98
CA SER A 33 -16.13 -2.00 16.38
C SER A 33 -16.12 -2.09 14.86
N SER A 34 -15.18 -1.45 14.18
CA SER A 34 -15.05 -1.49 12.71
C SER A 34 -14.35 -2.76 12.27
N LEU A 35 -13.40 -3.28 13.06
CA LEU A 35 -12.72 -4.55 12.79
C LEU A 35 -13.68 -5.73 12.84
N ASP A 36 -14.67 -5.72 13.73
CA ASP A 36 -15.69 -6.76 13.83
C ASP A 36 -16.67 -6.77 12.63
N GLN A 37 -16.74 -5.68 11.87
CA GLN A 37 -17.71 -5.48 10.79
C GLN A 37 -17.07 -5.58 9.39
N THR A 38 -15.76 -5.76 9.29
CA THR A 38 -15.07 -5.86 8.01
C THR A 38 -14.46 -7.23 7.79
N SER A 39 -14.44 -7.67 6.52
CA SER A 39 -13.64 -8.81 6.06
C SER A 39 -12.32 -8.38 5.42
N ALA A 40 -12.04 -7.07 5.38
CA ALA A 40 -10.82 -6.51 4.81
C ALA A 40 -9.58 -6.83 5.67
N ASP A 41 -8.44 -7.03 5.03
CA ASP A 41 -7.16 -7.05 5.72
C ASP A 41 -6.81 -5.62 6.18
N VAL A 42 -6.65 -5.43 7.49
CA VAL A 42 -6.22 -4.14 8.06
C VAL A 42 -4.75 -4.24 8.44
N VAL A 43 -3.90 -3.42 7.80
CA VAL A 43 -2.45 -3.42 8.01
C VAL A 43 -2.00 -2.07 8.56
N VAL A 44 -1.21 -2.08 9.62
CA VAL A 44 -0.64 -0.86 10.23
C VAL A 44 0.86 -0.82 10.01
N CYS A 45 1.35 0.23 9.32
CA CYS A 45 2.75 0.45 9.00
C CYS A 45 3.29 1.65 9.79
N PRO A 46 3.77 1.46 11.03
CA PRO A 46 4.35 2.52 11.84
C PRO A 46 5.80 2.85 11.40
N PRO A 47 6.39 3.96 11.87
CA PRO A 47 7.83 4.17 11.81
C PRO A 47 8.60 3.06 12.49
N PHE A 48 9.84 2.78 12.04
CA PHE A 48 10.68 1.69 12.58
C PHE A 48 10.84 1.73 14.10
N SER A 49 10.97 2.93 14.68
CA SER A 49 11.10 3.12 16.13
C SER A 49 9.86 2.69 16.94
N LEU A 50 8.75 2.44 16.30
CA LEU A 50 7.48 2.05 16.92
C LEU A 50 7.04 0.63 16.55
N LEU A 51 7.74 -0.07 15.64
CA LEU A 51 7.33 -1.40 15.15
C LEU A 51 7.07 -2.37 16.30
N GLN A 52 8.02 -2.53 17.24
CA GLN A 52 7.88 -3.44 18.36
C GLN A 52 6.65 -3.08 19.22
N SER A 53 6.54 -1.83 19.66
CA SER A 53 5.45 -1.42 20.55
C SER A 53 4.07 -1.46 19.90
N VAL A 54 3.99 -1.24 18.57
CA VAL A 54 2.76 -1.38 17.81
C VAL A 54 2.42 -2.85 17.61
N GLY A 55 3.40 -3.70 17.30
CA GLY A 55 3.21 -5.15 17.20
C GLY A 55 2.69 -5.75 18.51
N GLU A 56 3.29 -5.41 19.65
CA GLU A 56 2.81 -5.83 20.97
C GLU A 56 1.38 -5.35 21.26
N CYS A 57 1.03 -4.12 20.83
CA CYS A 57 -0.33 -3.57 21.02
C CYS A 57 -1.38 -4.32 20.20
N PHE A 58 -1.03 -4.77 19.00
CA PHE A 58 -1.95 -5.48 18.10
C PHE A 58 -1.88 -7.00 18.20
N GLU A 59 -1.10 -7.55 19.13
CA GLU A 59 -1.04 -8.98 19.39
C GLU A 59 -2.45 -9.54 19.71
N ASN A 60 -2.80 -10.65 19.10
CA ASN A 60 -4.13 -11.29 19.21
C ASN A 60 -5.30 -10.46 18.66
N THR A 61 -5.06 -9.49 17.81
CA THR A 61 -6.09 -8.76 17.05
C THR A 61 -6.05 -9.16 15.57
N PRO A 62 -7.10 -8.87 14.78
CA PRO A 62 -7.09 -9.12 13.33
C PRO A 62 -6.27 -8.08 12.53
N VAL A 63 -5.48 -7.24 13.20
CA VAL A 63 -4.67 -6.21 12.56
C VAL A 63 -3.26 -6.73 12.31
N PHE A 64 -2.79 -6.60 11.08
CA PHE A 64 -1.45 -7.01 10.70
C PHE A 64 -0.43 -5.88 10.87
N LEU A 65 0.80 -6.25 11.22
CA LEU A 65 1.92 -5.33 11.26
C LEU A 65 2.61 -5.24 9.90
N GLY A 66 2.83 -4.01 9.43
CA GLY A 66 3.59 -3.70 8.23
C GLY A 66 4.75 -2.75 8.51
N ALA A 67 5.68 -2.62 7.57
CA ALA A 67 6.79 -1.68 7.61
C ALA A 67 6.67 -0.64 6.48
N GLN A 68 7.29 0.53 6.67
CA GLN A 68 7.25 1.64 5.69
C GLN A 68 8.38 1.57 4.65
N ASN A 69 9.39 0.74 4.87
CA ASN A 69 10.53 0.56 3.99
C ASN A 69 11.38 -0.64 4.43
N VAL A 70 12.28 -1.07 3.55
CA VAL A 70 13.31 -2.09 3.81
C VAL A 70 14.56 -1.75 3.02
N HIS A 71 15.74 -2.20 3.45
CA HIS A 71 16.95 -2.16 2.63
C HIS A 71 17.01 -3.36 1.68
N ALA A 72 17.64 -3.19 0.52
CA ALA A 72 17.74 -4.22 -0.51
C ALA A 72 18.79 -5.32 -0.21
N GLN A 73 19.48 -5.24 0.90
CA GLN A 73 20.46 -6.24 1.35
C GLN A 73 20.01 -6.86 2.67
N LEU A 74 20.36 -8.14 2.89
CA LEU A 74 20.00 -8.88 4.11
C LEU A 74 20.79 -8.42 5.33
N SER A 75 22.02 -7.97 5.11
CA SER A 75 22.94 -7.49 6.15
C SER A 75 24.08 -6.70 5.53
N GLY A 76 24.91 -6.04 6.32
CA GLY A 76 26.14 -5.38 5.84
C GLY A 76 26.39 -4.00 6.46
N ALA A 77 27.29 -3.25 5.84
CA ALA A 77 27.70 -1.91 6.28
C ALA A 77 26.73 -0.84 5.77
N TYR A 78 25.50 -0.87 6.24
CA TYR A 78 24.40 0.03 5.88
C TYR A 78 23.84 0.70 7.13
N THR A 79 24.65 1.54 7.76
CA THR A 79 24.32 2.19 9.05
C THR A 79 22.97 2.92 8.98
N GLY A 80 22.04 2.54 9.85
CA GLY A 80 20.71 3.13 9.96
C GLY A 80 19.62 2.43 9.14
N GLU A 81 19.99 1.48 8.25
CA GLU A 81 19.03 0.73 7.45
C GLU A 81 18.45 -0.49 8.19
N ILE A 82 17.28 -0.91 7.78
CA ILE A 82 16.56 -2.07 8.31
C ILE A 82 16.46 -3.14 7.23
N SER A 83 16.89 -4.36 7.54
CA SER A 83 16.83 -5.50 6.61
C SER A 83 15.55 -6.33 6.76
N ALA A 84 15.24 -7.16 5.76
CA ALA A 84 14.08 -8.05 5.81
C ALA A 84 14.14 -9.07 6.96
N PRO A 85 15.29 -9.68 7.32
CA PRO A 85 15.39 -10.50 8.53
C PRO A 85 15.02 -9.76 9.81
N MET A 86 15.44 -8.48 9.98
CA MET A 86 15.07 -7.67 11.15
C MET A 86 13.55 -7.42 11.21
N LEU A 87 12.90 -7.24 10.06
CA LEU A 87 11.44 -7.10 10.00
C LEU A 87 10.73 -8.41 10.38
N ASN A 88 11.25 -9.56 9.96
CA ASN A 88 10.71 -10.88 10.33
C ASN A 88 10.78 -11.15 11.83
N GLU A 89 11.85 -10.72 12.52
CA GLU A 89 11.95 -10.85 13.98
C GLU A 89 10.85 -10.08 14.72
N MET A 90 10.28 -9.05 14.08
CA MET A 90 9.16 -8.25 14.60
C MET A 90 7.80 -8.72 14.09
N ASP A 91 7.70 -9.88 13.44
CA ASP A 91 6.48 -10.46 12.84
C ASP A 91 5.80 -9.55 11.78
N VAL A 92 6.59 -8.73 11.09
CA VAL A 92 6.10 -7.87 10.00
C VAL A 92 5.67 -8.72 8.81
N LYS A 93 4.44 -8.54 8.34
CA LYS A 93 3.85 -9.32 7.22
C LYS A 93 3.84 -8.57 5.90
N TRP A 94 3.78 -7.25 5.92
CA TRP A 94 3.79 -6.38 4.73
C TRP A 94 4.86 -5.31 4.82
N CYS A 95 5.36 -4.86 3.67
CA CYS A 95 6.31 -3.76 3.64
C CYS A 95 6.09 -2.86 2.42
N ILE A 96 5.93 -1.56 2.66
CA ILE A 96 5.82 -0.54 1.61
C ILE A 96 7.19 -0.34 0.97
N VAL A 97 7.24 -0.32 -0.37
CA VAL A 97 8.44 -0.02 -1.16
C VAL A 97 8.10 0.90 -2.34
N GLY A 98 9.05 1.71 -2.76
CA GLY A 98 8.88 2.61 -3.90
C GLY A 98 7.89 3.75 -3.68
N HIS A 99 7.56 4.09 -2.43
CA HIS A 99 6.68 5.20 -2.12
C HIS A 99 7.17 6.50 -2.75
N SER A 100 6.26 7.33 -3.27
CA SER A 100 6.57 8.56 -4.00
C SER A 100 7.53 9.49 -3.25
N GLU A 101 7.38 9.64 -1.94
CA GLU A 101 8.31 10.42 -1.10
C GLU A 101 9.75 9.85 -1.14
N ARG A 102 9.89 8.52 -1.19
CA ARG A 102 11.20 7.88 -1.26
C ARG A 102 11.83 7.99 -2.64
N ARG A 103 11.02 7.87 -3.69
CA ARG A 103 11.47 8.13 -5.07
C ARG A 103 12.00 9.56 -5.22
N ALA A 104 11.25 10.54 -4.71
CA ALA A 104 11.59 11.96 -4.83
C ALA A 104 12.74 12.42 -3.91
N GLN A 105 12.76 11.97 -2.64
CA GLN A 105 13.68 12.52 -1.63
C GLN A 105 14.91 11.65 -1.38
N PHE A 106 14.83 10.34 -1.68
CA PHE A 106 15.90 9.37 -1.43
C PHE A 106 16.41 8.70 -2.71
N SER A 107 16.02 9.22 -3.89
CA SER A 107 16.44 8.73 -5.20
C SER A 107 16.18 7.22 -5.41
N GLU A 108 15.07 6.72 -4.87
CA GLU A 108 14.67 5.33 -4.99
C GLU A 108 14.21 5.06 -6.43
N THR A 109 15.04 4.39 -7.23
CA THR A 109 14.74 4.04 -8.63
C THR A 109 13.95 2.74 -8.73
N ASP A 110 13.33 2.46 -9.89
CA ASP A 110 12.63 1.20 -10.13
C ASP A 110 13.52 -0.03 -9.93
N ALA A 111 14.81 0.08 -10.28
CA ALA A 111 15.79 -0.99 -10.04
C ALA A 111 15.96 -1.28 -8.54
N ILE A 112 16.01 -0.25 -7.69
CA ILE A 112 16.07 -0.39 -6.23
C ILE A 112 14.76 -0.96 -5.70
N VAL A 113 13.61 -0.49 -6.19
CA VAL A 113 12.29 -1.00 -5.81
C VAL A 113 12.18 -2.48 -6.14
N ARG A 114 12.57 -2.91 -7.34
CA ARG A 114 12.60 -4.33 -7.73
C ARG A 114 13.47 -5.18 -6.79
N GLN A 115 14.65 -4.70 -6.42
CA GLN A 115 15.51 -5.41 -5.46
C GLN A 115 14.82 -5.58 -4.10
N LYS A 116 14.16 -4.52 -3.61
CA LYS A 116 13.39 -4.56 -2.36
C LYS A 116 12.20 -5.52 -2.44
N VAL A 117 11.46 -5.51 -3.54
CA VAL A 117 10.37 -6.47 -3.78
C VAL A 117 10.92 -7.90 -3.71
N GLY A 118 12.00 -8.19 -4.44
CA GLY A 118 12.59 -9.53 -4.47
C GLY A 118 13.05 -10.00 -3.09
N ILE A 119 13.73 -9.14 -2.31
CA ILE A 119 14.23 -9.52 -0.99
C ILE A 119 13.11 -9.73 0.04
N LEU A 120 12.02 -8.96 -0.04
CA LEU A 120 10.84 -9.17 0.79
C LEU A 120 10.18 -10.52 0.53
N LEU A 121 9.93 -10.83 -0.75
CA LEU A 121 9.33 -12.10 -1.16
C LEU A 121 10.15 -13.31 -0.73
N GLN A 122 11.48 -13.24 -0.88
CA GLN A 122 12.42 -14.28 -0.42
C GLN A 122 12.36 -14.49 1.11
N ASN A 123 12.00 -13.46 1.86
CA ASN A 123 11.88 -13.51 3.32
C ASN A 123 10.43 -13.68 3.82
N GLY A 124 9.48 -13.98 2.93
CA GLY A 124 8.10 -14.25 3.32
C GLY A 124 7.27 -13.01 3.66
N ILE A 125 7.79 -11.80 3.42
CA ILE A 125 7.09 -10.53 3.62
C ILE A 125 6.43 -10.11 2.31
N GLN A 126 5.18 -9.68 2.35
CA GLN A 126 4.42 -9.23 1.19
C GLN A 126 4.77 -7.78 0.83
N PRO A 127 5.24 -7.48 -0.38
CA PRO A 127 5.50 -6.11 -0.79
C PRO A 127 4.19 -5.34 -1.08
N ILE A 128 4.15 -4.08 -0.64
CA ILE A 128 3.19 -3.08 -1.12
C ILE A 128 3.99 -2.15 -2.02
N MET A 129 3.95 -2.41 -3.31
CA MET A 129 4.74 -1.65 -4.29
C MET A 129 3.97 -0.42 -4.76
N CYS A 130 4.51 0.77 -4.47
CA CYS A 130 3.93 2.03 -4.87
C CYS A 130 4.36 2.41 -6.29
N VAL A 131 3.38 2.82 -7.09
CA VAL A 131 3.52 3.39 -8.43
C VAL A 131 2.69 4.65 -8.56
N GLY A 132 3.12 5.59 -9.37
CA GLY A 132 2.37 6.83 -9.55
C GLY A 132 3.14 7.89 -10.32
N GLU A 133 2.40 8.78 -10.95
CA GLU A 133 2.91 9.87 -11.77
C GLU A 133 2.91 11.22 -11.05
N SER A 134 3.84 12.07 -11.40
CA SER A 134 3.91 13.48 -10.99
C SER A 134 2.90 14.35 -11.75
N LEU A 135 2.71 15.58 -11.29
CA LEU A 135 1.87 16.56 -11.99
C LEU A 135 2.41 16.87 -13.39
N GLU A 136 3.71 17.04 -13.53
CA GLU A 136 4.37 17.32 -14.80
C GLU A 136 4.14 16.19 -15.82
N GLU A 137 4.30 14.93 -15.40
CA GLU A 137 4.06 13.77 -16.25
C GLU A 137 2.58 13.68 -16.67
N ARG A 138 1.66 13.99 -15.75
CA ARG A 138 0.24 13.99 -16.04
C ARG A 138 -0.17 15.10 -17.00
N GLU A 139 0.34 16.32 -16.83
CA GLU A 139 0.10 17.45 -17.74
C GLU A 139 0.72 17.21 -19.12
N ALA A 140 1.82 16.46 -19.19
CA ALA A 140 2.43 16.02 -20.44
C ALA A 140 1.68 14.86 -21.12
N GLY A 141 0.61 14.32 -20.52
CA GLY A 141 -0.15 13.18 -21.04
C GLY A 141 0.57 11.83 -20.93
N LYS A 142 1.61 11.73 -20.07
CA LYS A 142 2.46 10.54 -19.90
C LYS A 142 2.12 9.70 -18.67
N HIS A 143 1.05 10.03 -17.96
CA HIS A 143 0.71 9.41 -16.69
C HIS A 143 0.54 7.88 -16.77
N GLU A 144 -0.12 7.37 -17.80
CA GLU A 144 -0.27 5.92 -18.01
C GLU A 144 1.08 5.26 -18.34
N GLU A 145 1.87 5.84 -19.25
CA GLU A 145 3.19 5.33 -19.64
C GLU A 145 4.11 5.19 -18.41
N VAL A 146 4.19 6.22 -17.59
CA VAL A 146 5.02 6.23 -16.37
C VAL A 146 4.59 5.14 -15.38
N VAL A 147 3.30 5.04 -15.08
CA VAL A 147 2.78 4.04 -14.15
C VAL A 147 3.00 2.62 -14.67
N VAL A 148 2.77 2.38 -15.96
CA VAL A 148 3.01 1.11 -16.62
C VAL A 148 4.50 0.73 -16.61
N GLU A 149 5.39 1.69 -16.86
CA GLU A 149 6.84 1.45 -16.80
C GLU A 149 7.31 1.10 -15.39
N GLN A 150 6.88 1.84 -14.37
CA GLN A 150 7.18 1.54 -12.97
C GLN A 150 6.70 0.14 -12.58
N LEU A 151 5.48 -0.24 -13.01
CA LEU A 151 4.91 -1.56 -12.75
C LEU A 151 5.74 -2.67 -13.41
N LYS A 152 6.04 -2.55 -14.69
CA LYS A 152 6.88 -3.50 -15.44
C LYS A 152 8.24 -3.68 -14.81
N ASN A 153 8.92 -2.56 -14.52
CA ASN A 153 10.26 -2.58 -13.96
C ASN A 153 10.29 -3.17 -12.55
N GLY A 154 9.31 -2.83 -11.71
CA GLY A 154 9.23 -3.31 -10.33
C GLY A 154 8.94 -4.81 -10.21
N LEU A 155 8.16 -5.38 -11.13
CA LEU A 155 7.79 -6.80 -11.16
C LEU A 155 8.68 -7.64 -12.08
N SER A 156 9.61 -7.03 -12.81
CA SER A 156 10.47 -7.71 -13.78
C SER A 156 11.28 -8.85 -13.15
N GLY A 157 11.26 -10.01 -13.78
CA GLY A 157 12.05 -11.18 -13.39
C GLY A 157 11.51 -11.95 -12.19
N LEU A 158 10.35 -11.58 -11.65
CA LEU A 158 9.66 -12.35 -10.62
C LEU A 158 8.83 -13.48 -11.25
N ALA A 159 8.77 -14.64 -10.59
CA ALA A 159 7.84 -15.70 -10.96
C ALA A 159 6.38 -15.25 -10.75
N ALA A 160 5.43 -15.81 -11.51
CA ALA A 160 4.03 -15.42 -11.42
C ALA A 160 3.45 -15.58 -10.00
N ASP A 161 3.78 -16.67 -9.32
CA ASP A 161 3.32 -16.90 -7.93
C ASP A 161 3.88 -15.87 -6.95
N ASP A 162 5.12 -15.40 -7.16
CA ASP A 162 5.72 -14.33 -6.36
C ASP A 162 5.08 -12.98 -6.65
N GLN A 163 4.75 -12.70 -7.92
CA GLN A 163 4.03 -11.49 -8.28
C GLN A 163 2.65 -11.42 -7.60
N LEU A 164 1.91 -12.55 -7.49
CA LEU A 164 0.60 -12.63 -6.80
C LEU A 164 0.67 -12.31 -5.30
N ARG A 165 1.85 -12.37 -4.70
CA ARG A 165 2.08 -11.97 -3.31
C ARG A 165 2.36 -10.48 -3.15
N CYS A 166 2.46 -9.74 -4.26
CA CYS A 166 2.61 -8.29 -4.24
C CYS A 166 1.24 -7.62 -4.23
N THR A 167 1.13 -6.53 -3.50
CA THR A 167 0.04 -5.57 -3.58
C THR A 167 0.54 -4.33 -4.30
N ILE A 168 -0.22 -3.78 -5.23
CA ILE A 168 0.13 -2.53 -5.91
C ILE A 168 -0.59 -1.37 -5.23
N ALA A 169 0.10 -0.26 -4.97
CA ALA A 169 -0.51 0.96 -4.47
C ALA A 169 -0.33 2.09 -5.50
N TYR A 170 -1.43 2.53 -6.10
CA TYR A 170 -1.41 3.66 -7.01
C TYR A 170 -1.46 4.98 -6.25
N GLU A 171 -0.44 5.78 -6.40
CA GLU A 171 -0.30 7.10 -5.79
C GLU A 171 -0.44 8.20 -6.88
N PRO A 172 -1.56 8.93 -6.99
CA PRO A 172 -1.61 10.16 -7.79
C PRO A 172 -0.74 11.22 -7.09
N VAL A 173 0.58 11.26 -7.40
CA VAL A 173 1.55 12.08 -6.65
C VAL A 173 1.18 13.55 -6.68
N TRP A 174 0.59 14.01 -7.78
CA TRP A 174 0.05 15.37 -7.96
C TRP A 174 -1.08 15.75 -6.99
N ALA A 175 -1.72 14.75 -6.37
CA ALA A 175 -2.81 14.93 -5.42
C ALA A 175 -2.38 14.67 -3.96
N ILE A 176 -1.12 14.25 -3.70
CA ILE A 176 -0.65 13.95 -2.36
C ILE A 176 -0.11 15.22 -1.68
N GLY A 177 -0.79 15.68 -0.62
CA GLY A 177 -0.34 16.85 0.16
C GLY A 177 -0.48 18.20 -0.53
N THR A 178 -1.14 18.26 -1.69
CA THR A 178 -1.31 19.49 -2.49
C THR A 178 -2.66 20.18 -2.26
N GLY A 179 -3.58 19.55 -1.54
CA GLY A 179 -4.98 19.98 -1.43
C GLY A 179 -5.85 19.59 -2.65
N LYS A 180 -5.26 19.02 -3.69
CA LYS A 180 -6.00 18.42 -4.81
C LYS A 180 -6.34 16.97 -4.46
N THR A 181 -7.45 16.46 -4.99
CA THR A 181 -7.85 15.05 -4.90
C THR A 181 -8.18 14.55 -6.30
N ALA A 182 -7.79 13.32 -6.60
CA ALA A 182 -8.31 12.66 -7.79
C ALA A 182 -9.79 12.36 -7.58
N THR A 183 -10.61 12.48 -8.63
CA THR A 183 -12.00 12.00 -8.55
C THR A 183 -12.03 10.48 -8.50
N PRO A 184 -13.10 9.85 -7.97
CA PRO A 184 -13.25 8.40 -7.98
C PRO A 184 -13.09 7.79 -9.38
N GLU A 185 -13.61 8.45 -10.42
CA GLU A 185 -13.50 8.00 -11.80
C GLU A 185 -12.05 8.08 -12.32
N GLN A 186 -11.32 9.15 -11.97
CA GLN A 186 -9.90 9.27 -12.32
C GLN A 186 -9.07 8.18 -11.65
N ALA A 187 -9.33 7.90 -10.37
CA ALA A 187 -8.69 6.82 -9.63
C ALA A 187 -9.01 5.47 -10.28
N ASN A 188 -10.28 5.17 -10.51
CA ASN A 188 -10.75 3.92 -11.13
C ASN A 188 -10.14 3.71 -12.53
N SER A 189 -10.06 4.77 -13.34
CA SER A 189 -9.45 4.70 -14.67
C SER A 189 -7.98 4.28 -14.62
N MET A 190 -7.19 4.83 -13.69
CA MET A 190 -5.79 4.44 -13.53
C MET A 190 -5.64 3.03 -12.96
N HIS A 191 -6.52 2.61 -12.04
CA HIS A 191 -6.55 1.24 -11.56
C HIS A 191 -6.86 0.25 -12.69
N LEU A 192 -7.77 0.60 -13.60
CA LEU A 192 -8.05 -0.20 -14.79
C LEU A 192 -6.82 -0.31 -15.71
N VAL A 193 -6.06 0.79 -15.92
CA VAL A 193 -4.80 0.76 -16.69
C VAL A 193 -3.80 -0.21 -16.03
N ILE A 194 -3.64 -0.14 -14.71
CA ILE A 194 -2.76 -1.05 -13.96
C ILE A 194 -3.24 -2.50 -14.12
N ARG A 195 -4.53 -2.76 -13.97
CA ARG A 195 -5.12 -4.11 -14.09
C ARG A 195 -4.93 -4.69 -15.49
N ASN A 196 -5.16 -3.91 -16.53
CA ASN A 196 -4.91 -4.31 -17.91
C ASN A 196 -3.43 -4.65 -18.13
N GLN A 197 -2.52 -3.83 -17.58
CA GLN A 197 -1.09 -4.12 -17.69
C GLN A 197 -0.69 -5.39 -16.95
N LEU A 198 -1.28 -5.68 -15.80
CA LEU A 198 -1.06 -6.94 -15.08
C LEU A 198 -1.58 -8.16 -15.88
N ALA A 199 -2.71 -7.99 -16.60
CA ALA A 199 -3.24 -9.02 -17.49
C ALA A 199 -2.30 -9.30 -18.67
N GLU A 200 -1.69 -8.25 -19.24
CA GLU A 200 -0.68 -8.39 -20.30
C GLU A 200 0.62 -9.06 -19.81
N LEU A 201 1.05 -8.78 -18.57
CA LEU A 201 2.26 -9.37 -17.99
C LEU A 201 2.12 -10.87 -17.70
N ALA A 202 0.90 -11.34 -17.43
CA ALA A 202 0.64 -12.73 -17.12
C ALA A 202 -0.68 -13.22 -17.77
N THR A 203 -1.83 -13.04 -17.14
CA THR A 203 -3.16 -13.40 -17.64
C THR A 203 -4.25 -12.55 -16.97
N GLU A 204 -5.46 -12.50 -17.56
CA GLU A 204 -6.62 -11.84 -16.94
C GLU A 204 -6.95 -12.45 -15.55
N GLN A 205 -6.90 -13.78 -15.43
CA GLN A 205 -7.12 -14.47 -14.15
C GLN A 205 -6.08 -14.09 -13.09
N PHE A 206 -4.85 -13.83 -13.49
CA PHE A 206 -3.81 -13.31 -12.63
C PHE A 206 -4.14 -11.89 -12.17
N ALA A 207 -4.46 -11.00 -13.10
CA ALA A 207 -4.75 -9.61 -12.82
C ALA A 207 -5.92 -9.43 -11.85
N THR A 208 -6.98 -10.26 -11.98
CA THR A 208 -8.14 -10.22 -11.06
C THR A 208 -7.83 -10.64 -9.63
N LYS A 209 -6.72 -11.36 -9.39
CA LYS A 209 -6.30 -11.78 -8.04
C LYS A 209 -5.35 -10.79 -7.37
N MET A 210 -4.68 -9.93 -8.14
CA MET A 210 -3.79 -8.93 -7.58
C MET A 210 -4.59 -7.77 -6.99
N ARG A 211 -4.21 -7.39 -5.77
CA ARG A 211 -4.81 -6.25 -5.07
C ARG A 211 -4.18 -4.94 -5.56
N ILE A 212 -5.02 -3.98 -5.93
CA ILE A 212 -4.61 -2.64 -6.34
C ILE A 212 -5.26 -1.62 -5.40
N LEU A 213 -4.44 -0.96 -4.59
CA LEU A 213 -4.87 0.00 -3.58
C LEU A 213 -4.80 1.43 -4.12
N TYR A 214 -5.75 2.25 -3.75
CA TYR A 214 -5.68 3.68 -3.97
C TYR A 214 -4.84 4.36 -2.87
N GLY A 215 -3.75 5.02 -3.24
CA GLY A 215 -2.80 5.69 -2.34
C GLY A 215 -2.91 7.22 -2.31
N GLY A 216 -3.95 7.80 -2.89
CA GLY A 216 -4.23 9.22 -2.81
C GLY A 216 -4.87 9.66 -1.49
N SER A 217 -5.56 10.79 -1.49
CA SER A 217 -6.21 11.33 -0.29
C SER A 217 -7.51 10.59 -0.01
N VAL A 218 -7.52 9.76 1.05
CA VAL A 218 -8.70 9.04 1.55
C VAL A 218 -9.02 9.54 2.96
N ASN A 219 -10.31 9.76 3.23
CA ASN A 219 -10.87 10.11 4.54
C ASN A 219 -12.24 9.44 4.71
N ALA A 220 -12.89 9.57 5.87
CA ALA A 220 -14.17 8.94 6.14
C ALA A 220 -15.29 9.40 5.20
N ASP A 221 -15.23 10.65 4.69
CA ASP A 221 -16.30 11.23 3.87
C ASP A 221 -16.25 10.73 2.41
N ASN A 222 -15.06 10.37 1.88
CA ASN A 222 -14.90 9.94 0.49
C ASN A 222 -14.57 8.44 0.33
N ALA A 223 -14.37 7.72 1.43
CA ALA A 223 -13.96 6.33 1.40
C ALA A 223 -15.00 5.42 0.71
N GLU A 224 -16.29 5.60 1.00
CA GLU A 224 -17.36 4.76 0.43
C GLU A 224 -17.42 4.91 -1.10
N GLU A 225 -17.29 6.13 -1.61
CA GLU A 225 -17.33 6.40 -3.05
C GLU A 225 -16.09 5.86 -3.78
N LEU A 226 -14.91 6.02 -3.17
CA LEU A 226 -13.64 5.51 -3.72
C LEU A 226 -13.56 3.98 -3.69
N LEU A 227 -13.85 3.37 -2.54
CA LEU A 227 -13.78 1.91 -2.36
C LEU A 227 -14.95 1.18 -3.03
N GLY A 228 -16.01 1.90 -3.40
CA GLY A 228 -17.11 1.38 -4.23
C GLY A 228 -16.79 1.28 -5.73
N GLN A 229 -15.63 1.76 -6.18
CA GLN A 229 -15.21 1.66 -7.59
C GLN A 229 -14.78 0.23 -7.93
N SER A 230 -15.10 -0.22 -9.15
CA SER A 230 -14.92 -1.61 -9.59
C SER A 230 -13.48 -2.10 -9.64
N GLU A 231 -12.52 -1.20 -9.83
CA GLU A 231 -11.10 -1.57 -9.98
C GLU A 231 -10.26 -1.26 -8.74
N ILE A 232 -10.86 -0.67 -7.69
CA ILE A 232 -10.17 -0.31 -6.46
C ILE A 232 -10.40 -1.39 -5.40
N ASP A 233 -9.35 -2.16 -5.07
CA ASP A 233 -9.41 -3.26 -4.12
C ASP A 233 -9.08 -2.82 -2.68
N GLY A 234 -8.90 -1.52 -2.43
CA GLY A 234 -8.59 -1.03 -1.10
C GLY A 234 -7.88 0.32 -1.09
N ALA A 235 -7.36 0.72 0.08
CA ALA A 235 -6.69 2.01 0.24
C ALA A 235 -5.38 1.93 1.02
N LEU A 236 -4.38 2.72 0.60
CA LEU A 236 -3.17 3.02 1.37
C LEU A 236 -3.32 4.40 2.00
N VAL A 237 -3.78 4.46 3.24
CA VAL A 237 -4.23 5.67 3.92
C VAL A 237 -3.08 6.41 4.61
N GLY A 238 -2.88 7.68 4.27
CA GLY A 238 -1.87 8.55 4.88
C GLY A 238 -2.38 9.28 6.14
N GLY A 239 -2.55 10.61 6.05
CA GLY A 239 -2.85 11.47 7.20
C GLY A 239 -4.13 11.13 7.98
N ALA A 240 -5.20 10.72 7.31
CA ALA A 240 -6.44 10.30 7.97
C ALA A 240 -6.24 9.08 8.87
N SER A 241 -5.22 8.24 8.60
CA SER A 241 -4.92 7.08 9.42
C SER A 241 -4.41 7.43 10.83
N LEU A 242 -4.04 8.68 11.10
CA LEU A 242 -3.62 9.15 12.41
C LEU A 242 -4.78 9.67 13.28
N LYS A 243 -5.98 9.75 12.70
CA LYS A 243 -7.14 10.34 13.32
C LYS A 243 -8.13 9.26 13.75
N THR A 244 -8.41 9.19 15.04
CA THR A 244 -9.32 8.19 15.64
C THR A 244 -10.78 8.36 15.21
N ASP A 245 -11.16 9.55 14.74
CA ASP A 245 -12.47 9.88 14.18
C ASP A 245 -12.62 9.60 12.68
N GLN A 246 -11.52 9.36 11.96
CA GLN A 246 -11.52 9.17 10.52
C GLN A 246 -11.27 7.71 10.11
N PHE A 247 -10.24 7.09 10.68
CA PHE A 247 -9.77 5.77 10.24
C PHE A 247 -10.81 4.65 10.42
N PRO A 248 -11.60 4.59 11.53
CA PRO A 248 -12.68 3.60 11.66
C PRO A 248 -13.72 3.67 10.54
N GLY A 249 -14.09 4.89 10.11
CA GLY A 249 -15.01 5.09 9.00
C GLY A 249 -14.47 4.56 7.66
N ILE A 250 -13.15 4.67 7.43
CA ILE A 250 -12.50 4.11 6.24
C ILE A 250 -12.54 2.58 6.28
N ILE A 251 -12.27 1.96 7.44
CA ILE A 251 -12.37 0.50 7.61
C ILE A 251 -13.81 0.02 7.35
N THR A 252 -14.80 0.73 7.88
CA THR A 252 -16.20 0.38 7.69
C THR A 252 -16.64 0.51 6.23
N ALA A 253 -16.07 1.47 5.47
CA ALA A 253 -16.33 1.63 4.04
C ALA A 253 -15.69 0.51 3.20
N ALA A 254 -14.65 -0.13 3.70
CA ALA A 254 -14.01 -1.28 3.07
C ALA A 254 -14.83 -2.56 3.31
N LYS A 255 -15.97 -2.65 2.64
CA LYS A 255 -16.85 -3.83 2.68
C LYS A 255 -16.38 -4.82 1.63
N GLY A 256 -16.18 -6.07 2.05
CA GLY A 256 -16.00 -7.19 1.15
C GLY A 256 -17.26 -7.54 0.39
#